data_b7eb8a76e2c607ad6489691df9c7ae6b
#
_entry.id   b7eb8a76e2c607ad6489691df9c7ae6b
#
_cell.length_a   1.000
_cell.length_b   1.000
_cell.length_c   1.000
_cell.angle_alpha   90.00
_cell.angle_beta   90.00
_cell.angle_gamma   90.00
#
_symmetry.space_group_name_H-M   'P 1'
#
loop_
_entity.id
_entity.type
_entity.pdbx_description
1 polymer ?
#
loop_
_entity_poly.entity_id
_entity_poly.type
_entity_poly.pdbx_seq_one_letter_code
_entity_poly.pdbx_strand_id
1 'polypeptide(L)'
;VISCKKSDIASPKSEANIDNLASKYYESYLKMFPLEATMQGDNRYNDQLPNAISQDFISKEIGFYTETQKKLQTLDYESLSDKDKTVYDVLDFTLKDKIEKYAYHPELMPFNQFEGLPLDFPLLGSGDGNQPFKTTKDYDNFLKRIDAFAVWMNTAEKNFRDGMKQNVVLPKKLVVKMIPQMWGEEIISENFDKNIFYGPIKKIPANFSAADKQKYTVLYQNAIKTKIIPAYKRMGDFLEKEYLPKARNTDGINAIPNGSNIYTYLAKSWTTTNLTPDEINKIGLKEVAM
;
A
#
# COMPACT_ATOMS: atom_id res chain seq x y z
N VAL A 1 64.72 -9.07 22.58
CA VAL A 1 63.29 -9.04 22.85
C VAL A 1 62.60 -8.58 21.58
N ILE A 2 62.09 -9.55 20.75
CA ILE A 2 61.37 -9.26 19.51
C ILE A 2 59.88 -9.30 19.84
N SER A 3 59.25 -8.13 19.80
CA SER A 3 57.81 -7.98 19.98
C SER A 3 57.08 -8.28 18.65
N CYS A 4 56.41 -9.41 18.56
CA CYS A 4 55.47 -9.69 17.48
C CYS A 4 54.23 -8.85 17.67
N LYS A 5 54.04 -7.80 16.85
CA LYS A 5 52.71 -7.20 16.62
C LYS A 5 51.83 -8.21 15.88
N LYS A 6 50.78 -8.70 16.55
CA LYS A 6 49.66 -9.31 15.90
C LYS A 6 48.98 -8.26 15.02
N SER A 7 49.08 -8.40 13.73
CA SER A 7 48.26 -7.70 12.78
C SER A 7 46.88 -8.32 12.86
N ASP A 8 45.89 -7.55 13.37
CA ASP A 8 44.49 -7.87 13.16
C ASP A 8 44.19 -7.79 11.66
N ILE A 9 44.25 -8.95 11.02
CA ILE A 9 43.75 -9.13 9.67
C ILE A 9 42.23 -9.12 9.85
N ALA A 10 41.60 -7.95 9.61
CA ALA A 10 40.16 -7.87 9.46
C ALA A 10 39.77 -8.85 8.34
N SER A 11 39.05 -9.90 8.71
CA SER A 11 38.44 -10.82 7.74
C SER A 11 37.64 -10.01 6.73
N PRO A 12 37.73 -10.30 5.42
CA PRO A 12 36.88 -9.62 4.46
C PRO A 12 35.43 -9.83 4.90
N LYS A 13 34.70 -8.74 5.16
CA LYS A 13 33.25 -8.79 5.42
C LYS A 13 32.65 -9.50 4.22
N SER A 14 32.18 -10.73 4.41
CA SER A 14 31.47 -11.45 3.36
C SER A 14 30.31 -10.55 2.91
N GLU A 15 30.07 -10.40 1.60
CA GLU A 15 28.95 -9.63 1.06
C GLU A 15 27.58 -10.16 1.54
N ALA A 16 27.53 -11.34 2.12
CA ALA A 16 26.39 -12.03 2.64
C ALA A 16 26.33 -11.94 4.18
N ASN A 17 26.00 -10.75 4.68
CA ASN A 17 25.64 -10.61 6.10
C ASN A 17 24.17 -10.13 6.18
N ILE A 18 23.48 -10.49 7.27
CA ILE A 18 22.04 -10.21 7.46
C ILE A 18 21.75 -8.71 7.46
N ASP A 19 22.59 -7.88 8.04
CA ASP A 19 22.42 -6.42 8.07
C ASP A 19 22.45 -5.82 6.66
N ASN A 20 23.37 -6.30 5.80
CA ASN A 20 23.45 -5.86 4.41
C ASN A 20 22.22 -6.31 3.60
N LEU A 21 21.77 -7.55 3.82
CA LEU A 21 20.56 -8.06 3.19
C LEU A 21 19.33 -7.27 3.61
N ALA A 22 19.15 -7.03 4.92
CA ALA A 22 18.03 -6.26 5.46
C ALA A 22 18.02 -4.81 4.95
N SER A 23 19.19 -4.16 4.91
CA SER A 23 19.34 -2.81 4.36
C SER A 23 18.99 -2.75 2.87
N LYS A 24 19.48 -3.70 2.06
CA LYS A 24 19.13 -3.78 0.62
C LYS A 24 17.66 -4.08 0.40
N TYR A 25 17.08 -4.95 1.22
CA TYR A 25 15.64 -5.21 1.21
C TYR A 25 14.86 -3.93 1.46
N TYR A 26 15.18 -3.19 2.53
CA TYR A 26 14.49 -1.97 2.91
C TYR A 26 14.57 -0.87 1.83
N GLU A 27 15.76 -0.62 1.29
CA GLU A 27 15.94 0.33 0.19
C GLU A 27 15.13 -0.04 -1.06
N SER A 28 15.12 -1.33 -1.41
CA SER A 28 14.35 -1.83 -2.55
C SER A 28 12.85 -1.79 -2.29
N TYR A 29 12.43 -2.06 -1.05
CA TYR A 29 11.05 -1.94 -0.58
C TYR A 29 10.53 -0.50 -0.72
N LEU A 30 11.26 0.50 -0.22
CA LEU A 30 10.88 1.91 -0.35
C LEU A 30 10.78 2.36 -1.81
N LYS A 31 11.63 1.86 -2.67
CA LYS A 31 11.56 2.14 -4.11
C LYS A 31 10.35 1.47 -4.78
N MET A 32 9.97 0.28 -4.33
CA MET A 32 8.80 -0.46 -4.83
C MET A 32 7.49 0.14 -4.31
N PHE A 33 7.50 0.67 -3.08
CA PHE A 33 6.36 1.26 -2.39
C PHE A 33 6.59 2.75 -2.06
N PRO A 34 6.56 3.64 -3.06
CA PRO A 34 6.85 5.07 -2.89
C PRO A 34 5.98 5.81 -1.89
N LEU A 35 4.75 5.35 -1.64
CA LEU A 35 3.89 5.95 -0.61
C LEU A 35 4.42 5.66 0.79
N GLU A 36 4.94 4.45 1.04
CA GLU A 36 5.58 4.11 2.31
C GLU A 36 6.81 5.00 2.56
N ALA A 37 7.62 5.22 1.51
CA ALA A 37 8.75 6.15 1.58
C ALA A 37 8.27 7.58 1.95
N THR A 38 7.23 8.07 1.29
CA THR A 38 6.65 9.39 1.57
C THR A 38 6.14 9.49 3.01
N MET A 39 5.47 8.46 3.53
CA MET A 39 4.95 8.42 4.91
C MET A 39 6.06 8.47 5.96
N GLN A 40 7.24 7.95 5.63
CA GLN A 40 8.43 8.00 6.48
C GLN A 40 9.29 9.27 6.28
N GLY A 41 8.85 10.19 5.41
CA GLY A 41 9.58 11.43 5.10
C GLY A 41 10.69 11.26 4.06
N ASP A 42 10.80 10.09 3.43
CA ASP A 42 11.73 9.88 2.32
C ASP A 42 11.12 10.37 1.00
N ASN A 43 11.60 11.51 0.53
CA ASN A 43 11.06 12.23 -0.61
C ASN A 43 11.63 11.78 -1.97
N ARG A 44 12.48 10.75 -2.00
CA ARG A 44 13.17 10.30 -3.23
C ARG A 44 12.22 9.84 -4.33
N TYR A 45 11.04 9.34 -3.96
CA TYR A 45 10.09 8.68 -4.87
C TYR A 45 8.73 9.38 -4.92
N ASN A 46 8.64 10.65 -4.51
CA ASN A 46 7.37 11.39 -4.42
C ASN A 46 6.68 11.65 -5.77
N ASP A 47 7.34 11.37 -6.87
CA ASP A 47 6.77 11.44 -8.22
C ASP A 47 6.20 10.10 -8.73
N GLN A 48 6.23 9.04 -7.91
CA GLN A 48 5.83 7.70 -8.29
C GLN A 48 4.61 7.23 -7.50
N LEU A 49 3.70 6.57 -8.20
CA LEU A 49 2.57 5.84 -7.65
C LEU A 49 2.36 4.58 -8.50
N PRO A 50 3.05 3.47 -8.17
CA PRO A 50 2.90 2.23 -8.89
C PRO A 50 1.46 1.71 -8.82
N ASN A 51 1.03 1.04 -9.88
CA ASN A 51 -0.26 0.37 -9.90
C ASN A 51 -0.18 -0.98 -9.16
N ALA A 52 -0.16 -0.91 -7.83
CA ALA A 52 0.11 -2.02 -6.92
C ALA A 52 -0.91 -3.18 -7.01
N ILE A 53 -2.04 -2.97 -7.66
CA ILE A 53 -3.10 -3.97 -7.86
C ILE A 53 -3.12 -4.54 -9.28
N SER A 54 -2.13 -4.18 -10.12
CA SER A 54 -1.98 -4.77 -11.45
C SER A 54 -1.23 -6.09 -11.40
N GLN A 55 -1.53 -7.03 -12.31
CA GLN A 55 -0.85 -8.33 -12.39
C GLN A 55 0.67 -8.18 -12.62
N ASP A 56 1.07 -7.17 -13.42
CA ASP A 56 2.48 -6.88 -13.66
C ASP A 56 3.23 -6.46 -12.39
N PHE A 57 2.58 -5.62 -11.57
CA PHE A 57 3.18 -5.21 -10.29
C PHE A 57 3.21 -6.37 -9.30
N ILE A 58 2.11 -7.12 -9.17
CA ILE A 58 2.01 -8.30 -8.30
C ILE A 58 3.10 -9.31 -8.65
N SER A 59 3.32 -9.58 -9.93
CA SER A 59 4.39 -10.49 -10.38
C SER A 59 5.78 -9.99 -9.98
N LYS A 60 6.05 -8.69 -10.11
CA LYS A 60 7.30 -8.07 -9.67
C LYS A 60 7.48 -8.12 -8.16
N GLU A 61 6.41 -7.89 -7.41
CA GLU A 61 6.41 -7.92 -5.95
C GLU A 61 6.70 -9.34 -5.42
N ILE A 62 6.03 -10.35 -5.97
CA ILE A 62 6.29 -11.76 -5.64
C ILE A 62 7.75 -12.11 -5.98
N GLY A 63 8.23 -11.70 -7.14
CA GLY A 63 9.63 -11.89 -7.55
C GLY A 63 10.61 -11.27 -6.57
N PHE A 64 10.36 -10.04 -6.15
CA PHE A 64 11.19 -9.33 -5.18
C PHE A 64 11.28 -10.05 -3.83
N TYR A 65 10.14 -10.50 -3.28
CA TYR A 65 10.13 -11.25 -2.02
C TYR A 65 10.80 -12.62 -2.17
N THR A 66 10.52 -13.33 -3.25
CA THR A 66 11.11 -14.65 -3.53
C THR A 66 12.62 -14.58 -3.67
N GLU A 67 13.15 -13.59 -4.40
CA GLU A 67 14.59 -13.41 -4.56
C GLU A 67 15.27 -13.01 -3.24
N THR A 68 14.59 -12.19 -2.43
CA THR A 68 15.11 -11.83 -1.10
C THR A 68 15.13 -13.05 -0.18
N GLN A 69 14.08 -13.88 -0.21
CA GLN A 69 14.00 -15.11 0.58
C GLN A 69 15.10 -16.12 0.19
N LYS A 70 15.35 -16.31 -1.10
CA LYS A 70 16.45 -17.15 -1.57
C LYS A 70 17.80 -16.68 -1.01
N LYS A 71 18.07 -15.36 -1.02
CA LYS A 71 19.29 -14.79 -0.44
C LYS A 71 19.35 -14.98 1.07
N LEU A 72 18.25 -14.81 1.78
CA LEU A 72 18.16 -15.04 3.22
C LEU A 72 18.52 -16.50 3.57
N GLN A 73 18.01 -17.45 2.79
CA GLN A 73 18.26 -18.90 2.97
C GLN A 73 19.71 -19.32 2.68
N THR A 74 20.52 -18.47 2.06
CA THR A 74 21.97 -18.77 1.90
C THR A 74 22.79 -18.47 3.15
N LEU A 75 22.22 -17.79 4.14
CA LEU A 75 22.90 -17.50 5.40
C LEU A 75 22.87 -18.73 6.30
N ASP A 76 24.00 -19.04 6.92
CA ASP A 76 24.08 -20.09 7.92
C ASP A 76 23.45 -19.59 9.26
N TYR A 77 22.20 -19.96 9.48
CA TYR A 77 21.41 -19.53 10.63
C TYR A 77 22.10 -19.84 11.97
N GLU A 78 22.74 -21.01 12.10
CA GLU A 78 23.38 -21.41 13.35
C GLU A 78 24.62 -20.59 13.68
N SER A 79 25.26 -20.01 12.67
CA SER A 79 26.42 -19.12 12.87
C SER A 79 26.03 -17.68 13.23
N LEU A 80 24.74 -17.32 13.17
CA LEU A 80 24.26 -15.96 13.46
C LEU A 80 24.27 -15.69 14.97
N SER A 81 24.48 -14.43 15.33
CA SER A 81 24.23 -13.95 16.70
C SER A 81 22.75 -13.98 17.05
N ASP A 82 22.37 -13.95 18.33
CA ASP A 82 20.95 -13.92 18.75
C ASP A 82 20.20 -12.72 18.18
N LYS A 83 20.86 -11.56 18.08
CA LYS A 83 20.31 -10.38 17.41
C LYS A 83 20.03 -10.65 15.94
N ASP A 84 20.99 -11.24 15.25
CA ASP A 84 20.88 -11.52 13.81
C ASP A 84 19.87 -12.62 13.51
N LYS A 85 19.74 -13.63 14.38
CA LYS A 85 18.68 -14.63 14.32
C LYS A 85 17.30 -13.97 14.41
N THR A 86 17.12 -13.00 15.30
CA THR A 86 15.86 -12.26 15.39
C THR A 86 15.55 -11.51 14.08
N VAL A 87 16.53 -10.84 13.48
CA VAL A 87 16.37 -10.17 12.17
C VAL A 87 16.02 -11.19 11.08
N TYR A 88 16.70 -12.34 11.07
CA TYR A 88 16.43 -13.43 10.13
C TYR A 88 14.99 -13.92 10.26
N ASP A 89 14.54 -14.25 11.46
CA ASP A 89 13.21 -14.82 11.71
C ASP A 89 12.09 -13.85 11.32
N VAL A 90 12.23 -12.56 11.68
CA VAL A 90 11.27 -11.51 11.29
C VAL A 90 11.23 -11.33 9.78
N LEU A 91 12.39 -11.31 9.12
CA LEU A 91 12.44 -11.15 7.67
C LEU A 91 11.87 -12.39 6.95
N ASP A 92 12.23 -13.60 7.39
CA ASP A 92 11.73 -14.86 6.82
C ASP A 92 10.19 -14.96 6.94
N PHE A 93 9.66 -14.67 8.13
CA PHE A 93 8.21 -14.61 8.34
C PHE A 93 7.56 -13.60 7.41
N THR A 94 8.10 -12.36 7.35
CA THR A 94 7.56 -11.29 6.52
C THR A 94 7.53 -11.67 5.05
N LEU A 95 8.64 -12.24 4.53
CA LEU A 95 8.73 -12.64 3.13
C LEU A 95 7.74 -13.76 2.79
N LYS A 96 7.64 -14.77 3.65
CA LYS A 96 6.68 -15.88 3.50
C LYS A 96 5.24 -15.37 3.50
N ASP A 97 4.88 -14.51 4.45
CA ASP A 97 3.55 -13.93 4.56
C ASP A 97 3.18 -13.11 3.30
N LYS A 98 4.10 -12.26 2.84
CA LYS A 98 3.89 -11.43 1.65
C LYS A 98 3.75 -12.25 0.37
N ILE A 99 4.45 -13.36 0.23
CA ILE A 99 4.31 -14.27 -0.91
C ILE A 99 2.98 -15.04 -0.82
N GLU A 100 2.66 -15.60 0.36
CA GLU A 100 1.44 -16.39 0.60
C GLU A 100 0.18 -15.58 0.34
N LYS A 101 0.17 -14.27 0.68
CA LYS A 101 -0.92 -13.33 0.44
C LYS A 101 -1.53 -13.45 -0.96
N TYR A 102 -0.70 -13.59 -1.98
CA TYR A 102 -1.14 -13.58 -3.38
C TYR A 102 -1.79 -14.88 -3.84
N ALA A 103 -1.69 -15.97 -3.07
CA ALA A 103 -2.48 -17.17 -3.31
C ALA A 103 -3.99 -16.95 -3.09
N TYR A 104 -4.36 -15.85 -2.44
CA TYR A 104 -5.74 -15.50 -2.08
C TYR A 104 -6.33 -14.36 -2.90
N HIS A 105 -5.63 -13.89 -3.92
CA HIS A 105 -6.10 -12.88 -4.87
C HIS A 105 -6.68 -11.60 -4.23
N PRO A 106 -5.94 -10.93 -3.33
CA PRO A 106 -6.44 -9.72 -2.65
C PRO A 106 -6.78 -8.59 -3.63
N GLU A 107 -6.18 -8.59 -4.82
CA GLU A 107 -6.45 -7.63 -5.89
C GLU A 107 -7.90 -7.67 -6.40
N LEU A 108 -8.65 -8.76 -6.19
CA LEU A 108 -10.05 -8.87 -6.61
C LEU A 108 -11.02 -8.03 -5.76
N MET A 109 -10.57 -7.60 -4.58
CA MET A 109 -11.27 -6.65 -3.71
C MET A 109 -10.30 -5.51 -3.34
N PRO A 110 -9.93 -4.62 -4.28
CA PRO A 110 -8.77 -3.73 -4.20
C PRO A 110 -8.85 -2.66 -3.13
N PHE A 111 -10.03 -2.35 -2.62
CA PHE A 111 -10.25 -1.47 -1.46
C PHE A 111 -11.61 -1.75 -0.83
N ASN A 112 -11.80 -1.27 0.40
CA ASN A 112 -13.05 -1.37 1.15
C ASN A 112 -13.37 -0.01 1.81
N GLN A 113 -14.34 0.04 2.74
CA GLN A 113 -14.77 1.28 3.41
C GLN A 113 -13.77 1.81 4.45
N PHE A 114 -12.75 1.04 4.83
CA PHE A 114 -11.74 1.42 5.84
C PHE A 114 -10.39 1.76 5.24
N GLU A 115 -10.00 1.05 4.17
CA GLU A 115 -8.64 1.10 3.65
C GLU A 115 -8.62 1.06 2.13
N GLY A 116 -7.62 1.71 1.57
CA GLY A 116 -7.30 1.69 0.16
C GLY A 116 -7.04 3.07 -0.41
N LEU A 117 -6.33 3.07 -1.51
CA LEU A 117 -5.82 4.29 -2.14
C LEU A 117 -6.88 5.40 -2.34
N PRO A 118 -8.15 5.11 -2.73
CA PRO A 118 -9.16 6.17 -2.88
C PRO A 118 -9.51 6.89 -1.59
N LEU A 119 -9.27 6.29 -0.42
CA LEU A 119 -9.53 6.90 0.88
C LEU A 119 -8.33 7.72 1.38
N ASP A 120 -7.11 7.28 1.07
CA ASP A 120 -5.87 7.92 1.54
C ASP A 120 -5.41 9.05 0.62
N PHE A 121 -5.70 8.95 -0.68
CA PHE A 121 -5.22 9.88 -1.69
C PHE A 121 -5.71 11.33 -1.50
N PRO A 122 -6.94 11.60 -1.02
CA PRO A 122 -7.39 12.95 -0.71
C PRO A 122 -6.52 13.65 0.35
N LEU A 123 -6.19 12.97 1.44
CA LEU A 123 -5.31 13.53 2.47
C LEU A 123 -3.89 13.75 1.92
N LEU A 124 -3.37 12.81 1.15
CA LEU A 124 -2.06 12.96 0.50
C LEU A 124 -2.01 14.22 -0.39
N GLY A 125 -3.09 14.52 -1.09
CA GLY A 125 -3.21 15.66 -2.02
C GLY A 125 -3.69 16.97 -1.41
N SER A 126 -4.06 16.99 -0.13
CA SER A 126 -4.65 18.16 0.55
C SER A 126 -3.64 19.27 0.85
N GLY A 127 -2.35 18.96 0.87
CA GLY A 127 -1.29 19.83 1.40
C GLY A 127 -1.14 19.79 2.92
N ASP A 128 -1.91 18.94 3.62
CA ASP A 128 -1.83 18.72 5.06
C ASP A 128 -1.34 17.29 5.42
N GLY A 129 -1.14 16.43 4.39
CA GLY A 129 -0.58 15.09 4.53
C GLY A 129 0.93 15.05 4.40
N ASN A 130 1.46 13.82 4.24
CA ASN A 130 2.91 13.58 4.19
C ASN A 130 3.55 13.98 2.84
N GLN A 131 2.75 14.19 1.77
CA GLN A 131 3.25 14.71 0.50
C GLN A 131 3.68 16.16 0.68
N PRO A 132 4.96 16.52 0.42
CA PRO A 132 5.40 17.91 0.49
C PRO A 132 4.88 18.75 -0.67
N PHE A 133 4.64 20.05 -0.39
CA PHE A 133 4.28 21.09 -1.37
C PHE A 133 5.05 22.37 -1.09
N LYS A 134 6.39 22.27 -1.03
CA LYS A 134 7.29 23.37 -0.67
C LYS A 134 8.05 23.95 -1.87
N THR A 135 8.25 23.15 -2.91
CA THR A 135 9.00 23.50 -4.11
C THR A 135 8.20 23.20 -5.37
N THR A 136 8.55 23.82 -6.49
CA THR A 136 7.94 23.53 -7.80
C THR A 136 8.02 22.04 -8.16
N LYS A 137 9.13 21.39 -7.79
CA LYS A 137 9.29 19.94 -7.96
C LYS A 137 8.24 19.13 -7.21
N ASP A 138 7.85 19.55 -6.01
CA ASP A 138 6.83 18.83 -5.22
C ASP A 138 5.47 18.89 -5.92
N TYR A 139 5.12 20.04 -6.49
CA TYR A 139 3.90 20.20 -7.27
C TYR A 139 3.90 19.35 -8.53
N ASP A 140 5.01 19.34 -9.27
CA ASP A 140 5.17 18.48 -10.45
C ASP A 140 5.10 16.99 -10.07
N ASN A 141 5.70 16.59 -8.95
CA ASN A 141 5.66 15.21 -8.44
C ASN A 141 4.23 14.75 -8.16
N PHE A 142 3.44 15.59 -7.47
CA PHE A 142 2.07 15.21 -7.15
C PHE A 142 1.16 15.15 -8.40
N LEU A 143 1.37 16.00 -9.39
CA LEU A 143 0.66 15.91 -10.68
C LEU A 143 0.89 14.54 -11.35
N LYS A 144 2.11 14.01 -11.31
CA LYS A 144 2.40 12.64 -11.80
C LYS A 144 1.65 11.57 -10.99
N ARG A 145 1.55 11.75 -9.67
CA ARG A 145 0.75 10.85 -8.82
C ARG A 145 -0.74 10.90 -9.15
N ILE A 146 -1.28 12.07 -9.50
CA ILE A 146 -2.67 12.18 -9.98
C ILE A 146 -2.87 11.38 -11.28
N ASP A 147 -1.92 11.42 -12.22
CA ASP A 147 -1.99 10.65 -13.45
C ASP A 147 -2.02 9.14 -13.17
N ALA A 148 -1.12 8.69 -12.31
CA ALA A 148 -1.03 7.30 -11.91
C ALA A 148 -2.25 6.84 -11.08
N PHE A 149 -2.82 7.72 -10.25
CA PHE A 149 -4.06 7.45 -9.51
C PHE A 149 -5.24 7.17 -10.44
N ALA A 150 -5.40 7.94 -11.49
CA ALA A 150 -6.46 7.70 -12.48
C ALA A 150 -6.31 6.32 -13.14
N VAL A 151 -5.08 5.88 -13.43
CA VAL A 151 -4.79 4.53 -13.93
C VAL A 151 -5.11 3.46 -12.89
N TRP A 152 -4.74 3.69 -11.63
CA TRP A 152 -5.05 2.77 -10.52
C TRP A 152 -6.56 2.58 -10.36
N MET A 153 -7.35 3.65 -10.41
CA MET A 153 -8.82 3.61 -10.31
C MET A 153 -9.45 2.76 -11.43
N ASN A 154 -8.93 2.86 -12.67
CA ASN A 154 -9.37 2.01 -13.78
C ASN A 154 -9.05 0.53 -13.51
N THR A 155 -7.87 0.24 -12.95
CA THR A 155 -7.48 -1.13 -12.60
C THR A 155 -8.33 -1.68 -11.47
N ALA A 156 -8.63 -0.87 -10.45
CA ALA A 156 -9.51 -1.27 -9.35
C ALA A 156 -10.91 -1.66 -9.85
N GLU A 157 -11.50 -0.86 -10.73
CA GLU A 157 -12.79 -1.15 -11.36
C GLU A 157 -12.75 -2.47 -12.15
N LYS A 158 -11.69 -2.70 -12.93
CA LYS A 158 -11.48 -3.97 -13.64
C LYS A 158 -11.38 -5.15 -12.67
N ASN A 159 -10.58 -5.02 -11.62
CA ASN A 159 -10.34 -6.07 -10.64
C ASN A 159 -11.63 -6.41 -9.87
N PHE A 160 -12.43 -5.43 -9.48
CA PHE A 160 -13.76 -5.67 -8.92
C PHE A 160 -14.66 -6.45 -9.89
N ARG A 161 -14.66 -6.11 -11.19
CA ARG A 161 -15.41 -6.89 -12.20
C ARG A 161 -14.91 -8.33 -12.31
N ASP A 162 -13.61 -8.54 -12.25
CA ASP A 162 -13.02 -9.88 -12.27
C ASP A 162 -13.36 -10.66 -10.98
N GLY A 163 -13.42 -9.98 -9.83
CA GLY A 163 -13.93 -10.53 -8.58
C GLY A 163 -15.41 -10.95 -8.69
N MET A 164 -16.27 -10.09 -9.26
CA MET A 164 -17.69 -10.44 -9.49
C MET A 164 -17.87 -11.70 -10.34
N LYS A 165 -17.06 -11.89 -11.39
CA LYS A 165 -17.09 -13.10 -12.23
C LYS A 165 -16.75 -14.37 -11.44
N GLN A 166 -15.94 -14.24 -10.39
CA GLN A 166 -15.46 -15.33 -9.54
C GLN A 166 -16.25 -15.46 -8.23
N ASN A 167 -17.33 -14.69 -8.04
CA ASN A 167 -18.08 -14.59 -6.78
C ASN A 167 -17.22 -14.15 -5.57
N VAL A 168 -16.09 -13.47 -5.83
CA VAL A 168 -15.25 -12.84 -4.82
C VAL A 168 -15.69 -11.40 -4.70
N VAL A 169 -16.67 -11.14 -3.82
CA VAL A 169 -17.32 -9.84 -3.68
C VAL A 169 -17.45 -9.41 -2.22
N LEU A 170 -17.44 -8.11 -1.98
CA LEU A 170 -17.63 -7.52 -0.67
C LEU A 170 -19.09 -7.69 -0.17
N PRO A 171 -19.29 -7.68 1.16
CA PRO A 171 -20.63 -7.57 1.75
C PRO A 171 -21.35 -6.31 1.31
N LYS A 172 -22.64 -6.43 1.01
CA LYS A 172 -23.50 -5.32 0.60
C LYS A 172 -23.45 -4.14 1.59
N LYS A 173 -23.41 -4.44 2.89
CA LYS A 173 -23.32 -3.43 3.97
C LYS A 173 -22.07 -2.56 3.87
N LEU A 174 -20.95 -3.10 3.38
CA LEU A 174 -19.69 -2.37 3.18
C LEU A 174 -19.79 -1.50 1.94
N VAL A 175 -20.29 -2.06 0.83
CA VAL A 175 -20.44 -1.33 -0.44
C VAL A 175 -21.33 -0.10 -0.29
N VAL A 176 -22.43 -0.21 0.46
CA VAL A 176 -23.31 0.92 0.78
C VAL A 176 -22.57 2.07 1.50
N LYS A 177 -21.51 1.74 2.26
CA LYS A 177 -20.67 2.76 2.91
C LYS A 177 -19.57 3.31 1.99
N MET A 178 -19.10 2.53 1.04
CA MET A 178 -18.08 2.96 0.06
C MET A 178 -18.63 3.98 -0.94
N ILE A 179 -19.89 3.81 -1.37
CA ILE A 179 -20.53 4.69 -2.37
C ILE A 179 -20.46 6.17 -1.96
N PRO A 180 -20.96 6.61 -0.78
CA PRO A 180 -20.89 8.02 -0.40
C PRO A 180 -19.46 8.55 -0.23
N GLN A 181 -18.47 7.68 0.05
CA GLN A 181 -17.07 8.08 0.11
C GLN A 181 -16.53 8.50 -1.28
N MET A 182 -17.05 7.91 -2.37
CA MET A 182 -16.70 8.33 -3.74
C MET A 182 -17.41 9.63 -4.15
N TRP A 183 -18.52 9.96 -3.51
CA TRP A 183 -19.32 11.17 -3.76
C TRP A 183 -19.07 12.29 -2.75
N GLY A 184 -18.00 12.24 -1.96
CA GLY A 184 -17.64 13.28 -1.00
C GLY A 184 -17.58 14.67 -1.66
N GLU A 185 -18.31 15.66 -1.16
CA GLU A 185 -18.38 17.01 -1.74
C GLU A 185 -16.98 17.62 -1.87
N GLU A 186 -16.13 17.40 -0.89
CA GLU A 186 -14.74 17.86 -0.86
C GLU A 186 -13.84 17.23 -1.92
N ILE A 187 -14.27 16.12 -2.55
CA ILE A 187 -13.51 15.44 -3.60
C ILE A 187 -14.04 15.82 -4.98
N ILE A 188 -15.37 15.80 -5.15
CA ILE A 188 -16.00 15.94 -6.47
C ILE A 188 -16.49 17.36 -6.79
N SER A 189 -16.28 18.33 -5.88
CA SER A 189 -16.68 19.71 -6.11
C SER A 189 -15.92 20.33 -7.28
N GLU A 190 -16.66 20.92 -8.20
CA GLU A 190 -16.11 21.77 -9.27
C GLU A 190 -15.78 23.19 -8.79
N ASN A 191 -16.30 23.56 -7.60
CA ASN A 191 -15.82 24.74 -6.88
C ASN A 191 -14.47 24.40 -6.23
N PHE A 192 -13.37 24.87 -6.82
CA PHE A 192 -12.02 24.57 -6.35
C PHE A 192 -11.77 24.95 -4.88
N ASP A 193 -12.43 26.00 -4.38
CA ASP A 193 -12.28 26.41 -2.97
C ASP A 193 -12.81 25.36 -1.98
N LYS A 194 -13.74 24.51 -2.40
CA LYS A 194 -14.26 23.39 -1.63
C LYS A 194 -13.50 22.08 -1.89
N ASN A 195 -12.72 22.01 -2.95
CA ASN A 195 -12.05 20.78 -3.35
C ASN A 195 -10.77 20.56 -2.55
N ILE A 196 -10.62 19.41 -1.90
CA ILE A 196 -9.47 19.07 -1.04
C ILE A 196 -8.14 19.10 -1.81
N PHE A 197 -8.14 18.65 -3.07
CA PHE A 197 -6.94 18.62 -3.92
C PHE A 197 -6.48 20.01 -4.36
N TYR A 198 -7.28 21.04 -4.14
CA TYR A 198 -6.88 22.43 -4.38
C TYR A 198 -6.18 23.06 -3.16
N GLY A 199 -6.11 22.34 -2.04
CA GLY A 199 -5.43 22.78 -0.82
C GLY A 199 -4.00 23.28 -1.03
N PRO A 200 -3.12 22.60 -1.77
CA PRO A 200 -1.78 23.07 -2.08
C PRO A 200 -1.75 24.42 -2.82
N ILE A 201 -2.71 24.68 -3.70
CA ILE A 201 -2.80 25.95 -4.43
C ILE A 201 -3.22 27.10 -3.53
N LYS A 202 -4.13 26.87 -2.59
CA LYS A 202 -4.49 27.86 -1.56
C LYS A 202 -3.31 28.23 -0.65
N LYS A 203 -2.37 27.31 -0.47
CA LYS A 203 -1.21 27.43 0.42
C LYS A 203 0.11 27.55 -0.36
N ILE A 204 0.05 27.98 -1.63
CA ILE A 204 1.26 28.02 -2.46
C ILE A 204 2.33 28.92 -1.82
N PRO A 205 3.60 28.47 -1.70
CA PRO A 205 4.65 29.19 -1.00
C PRO A 205 4.83 30.61 -1.52
N ALA A 206 5.05 31.57 -0.61
CA ALA A 206 5.19 32.98 -0.96
C ALA A 206 6.37 33.26 -1.90
N ASN A 207 7.43 32.46 -1.81
CA ASN A 207 8.66 32.54 -2.62
C ASN A 207 8.50 32.03 -4.06
N PHE A 208 7.35 31.47 -4.44
CA PHE A 208 7.09 31.12 -5.84
C PHE A 208 6.95 32.38 -6.68
N SER A 209 7.49 32.37 -7.89
CA SER A 209 7.28 33.46 -8.86
C SER A 209 5.80 33.58 -9.23
N ALA A 210 5.37 34.76 -9.70
CA ALA A 210 4.01 34.95 -10.18
C ALA A 210 3.68 34.00 -11.35
N ALA A 211 4.66 33.71 -12.20
CA ALA A 211 4.51 32.74 -13.29
C ALA A 211 4.31 31.32 -12.81
N ASP A 212 5.05 30.87 -11.78
CA ASP A 212 4.88 29.55 -11.20
C ASP A 212 3.52 29.42 -10.50
N LYS A 213 3.12 30.42 -9.74
CA LYS A 213 1.79 30.44 -9.11
C LYS A 213 0.67 30.27 -10.14
N GLN A 214 0.74 31.04 -11.23
CA GLN A 214 -0.23 30.93 -12.32
C GLN A 214 -0.17 29.55 -12.99
N LYS A 215 1.04 29.05 -13.30
CA LYS A 215 1.25 27.73 -13.90
C LYS A 215 0.59 26.62 -13.08
N TYR A 216 0.92 26.55 -11.78
CA TYR A 216 0.40 25.46 -10.93
C TYR A 216 -1.09 25.61 -10.65
N THR A 217 -1.61 26.82 -10.54
CA THR A 217 -3.06 27.06 -10.45
C THR A 217 -3.78 26.41 -11.63
N VAL A 218 -3.37 26.68 -12.85
CA VAL A 218 -3.98 26.11 -14.07
C VAL A 218 -3.82 24.60 -14.14
N LEU A 219 -2.62 24.08 -13.85
CA LEU A 219 -2.35 22.63 -13.90
C LEU A 219 -3.19 21.85 -12.89
N TYR A 220 -3.32 22.35 -11.65
CA TYR A 220 -4.12 21.68 -10.61
C TYR A 220 -5.62 21.76 -10.91
N GLN A 221 -6.12 22.91 -11.34
CA GLN A 221 -7.52 23.04 -11.77
C GLN A 221 -7.84 22.06 -12.90
N ASN A 222 -6.96 21.94 -13.89
CA ASN A 222 -7.13 20.99 -14.96
C ASN A 222 -7.08 19.53 -14.47
N ALA A 223 -6.10 19.17 -13.64
CA ALA A 223 -5.94 17.81 -13.12
C ALA A 223 -7.16 17.39 -12.25
N ILE A 224 -7.65 18.28 -11.38
CA ILE A 224 -8.85 18.06 -10.57
C ILE A 224 -10.05 17.82 -11.48
N LYS A 225 -10.29 18.70 -12.45
CA LYS A 225 -11.47 18.65 -13.31
C LYS A 225 -11.45 17.47 -14.28
N THR A 226 -10.30 17.12 -14.84
CA THR A 226 -10.20 16.12 -15.93
C THR A 226 -9.78 14.74 -15.47
N LYS A 227 -9.21 14.60 -14.27
CA LYS A 227 -8.67 13.31 -13.77
C LYS A 227 -9.31 12.90 -12.44
N ILE A 228 -9.22 13.74 -11.40
CA ILE A 228 -9.70 13.38 -10.05
C ILE A 228 -11.22 13.21 -10.04
N ILE A 229 -11.96 14.28 -10.33
CA ILE A 229 -13.43 14.26 -10.30
C ILE A 229 -14.01 13.14 -11.17
N PRO A 230 -13.58 12.96 -12.43
CA PRO A 230 -14.10 11.87 -13.25
C PRO A 230 -13.76 10.47 -12.71
N ALA A 231 -12.57 10.28 -12.11
CA ALA A 231 -12.18 8.98 -11.55
C ALA A 231 -13.08 8.58 -10.37
N TYR A 232 -13.33 9.50 -9.43
CA TYR A 232 -14.21 9.26 -8.28
C TYR A 232 -15.67 9.08 -8.71
N LYS A 233 -16.20 9.95 -9.57
CA LYS A 233 -17.59 9.84 -10.08
C LYS A 233 -17.81 8.50 -10.78
N ARG A 234 -16.88 8.09 -11.65
CA ARG A 234 -16.96 6.79 -12.34
C ARG A 234 -16.93 5.61 -11.37
N MET A 235 -16.04 5.65 -10.36
CA MET A 235 -15.99 4.59 -9.34
C MET A 235 -17.28 4.56 -8.50
N GLY A 236 -17.83 5.71 -8.12
CA GLY A 236 -19.10 5.82 -7.42
C GLY A 236 -20.26 5.21 -8.24
N ASP A 237 -20.37 5.59 -9.52
CA ASP A 237 -21.33 5.02 -10.45
C ASP A 237 -21.19 3.50 -10.61
N PHE A 238 -19.95 3.02 -10.75
CA PHE A 238 -19.66 1.59 -10.84
C PHE A 238 -20.08 0.84 -9.57
N LEU A 239 -19.69 1.35 -8.40
CA LEU A 239 -20.06 0.72 -7.14
C LEU A 239 -21.58 0.67 -6.93
N GLU A 240 -22.29 1.74 -7.28
CA GLU A 240 -23.74 1.83 -7.10
C GLU A 240 -24.52 0.98 -8.13
N LYS A 241 -24.16 1.09 -9.41
CA LYS A 241 -24.97 0.54 -10.51
C LYS A 241 -24.60 -0.89 -10.89
N GLU A 242 -23.32 -1.26 -10.77
CA GLU A 242 -22.85 -2.58 -11.19
C GLU A 242 -22.47 -3.49 -10.01
N TYR A 243 -21.69 -2.98 -9.04
CA TYR A 243 -21.14 -3.82 -7.98
C TYR A 243 -22.13 -4.11 -6.86
N LEU A 244 -22.85 -3.09 -6.37
CA LEU A 244 -23.82 -3.23 -5.27
C LEU A 244 -24.91 -4.30 -5.56
N PRO A 245 -25.47 -4.42 -6.77
CA PRO A 245 -26.41 -5.50 -7.09
C PRO A 245 -25.80 -6.91 -7.02
N LYS A 246 -24.47 -7.03 -7.15
CA LYS A 246 -23.72 -8.30 -7.08
C LYS A 246 -23.06 -8.54 -5.72
N ALA A 247 -23.03 -7.53 -4.85
CA ALA A 247 -22.48 -7.63 -3.51
C ALA A 247 -23.26 -8.67 -2.68
N ARG A 248 -22.55 -9.43 -1.84
CA ARG A 248 -23.13 -10.52 -1.04
C ARG A 248 -23.92 -10.00 0.16
N ASN A 249 -24.96 -10.73 0.54
CA ASN A 249 -25.77 -10.40 1.72
C ASN A 249 -25.18 -10.95 3.04
N THR A 250 -24.20 -11.83 2.96
CA THR A 250 -23.49 -12.42 4.11
C THR A 250 -22.33 -11.52 4.56
N ASP A 251 -22.01 -11.52 5.84
CA ASP A 251 -20.95 -10.67 6.42
C ASP A 251 -19.58 -11.39 6.48
N GLY A 252 -19.55 -12.67 6.85
CA GLY A 252 -18.31 -13.43 7.03
C GLY A 252 -17.54 -13.69 5.72
N ILE A 253 -16.21 -13.64 5.78
CA ILE A 253 -15.35 -13.90 4.60
C ILE A 253 -15.45 -15.36 4.12
N ASN A 254 -15.83 -16.28 4.99
CA ASN A 254 -16.06 -17.69 4.65
C ASN A 254 -17.18 -17.91 3.62
N ALA A 255 -17.97 -16.87 3.32
CA ALA A 255 -19.03 -16.94 2.31
C ALA A 255 -18.53 -16.72 0.86
N ILE A 256 -17.28 -16.35 0.67
CA ILE A 256 -16.67 -16.30 -0.68
C ILE A 256 -15.88 -17.59 -0.97
N PRO A 257 -15.63 -17.90 -2.26
CA PRO A 257 -14.77 -19.03 -2.61
C PRO A 257 -13.44 -18.99 -1.85
N ASN A 258 -13.01 -20.12 -1.31
CA ASN A 258 -11.78 -20.25 -0.49
C ASN A 258 -11.76 -19.40 0.81
N GLY A 259 -12.90 -18.81 1.21
CA GLY A 259 -12.99 -17.84 2.30
C GLY A 259 -12.51 -18.36 3.65
N SER A 260 -12.73 -19.65 3.97
CA SER A 260 -12.22 -20.25 5.21
C SER A 260 -10.69 -20.29 5.26
N ASN A 261 -10.03 -20.63 4.15
CA ASN A 261 -8.58 -20.61 4.06
C ASN A 261 -8.02 -19.16 4.11
N ILE A 262 -8.72 -18.22 3.46
CA ILE A 262 -8.39 -16.79 3.57
C ILE A 262 -8.44 -16.35 5.03
N TYR A 263 -9.49 -16.72 5.77
CA TYR A 263 -9.62 -16.36 7.19
C TYR A 263 -8.51 -16.97 8.05
N THR A 264 -8.17 -18.22 7.81
CA THR A 264 -7.05 -18.89 8.50
C THR A 264 -5.71 -18.22 8.20
N TYR A 265 -5.46 -17.88 6.93
CA TYR A 265 -4.28 -17.11 6.54
C TYR A 265 -4.23 -15.75 7.26
N LEU A 266 -5.33 -14.98 7.24
CA LEU A 266 -5.39 -13.69 7.91
C LEU A 266 -5.16 -13.81 9.41
N ALA A 267 -5.74 -14.82 10.07
CA ALA A 267 -5.50 -15.08 11.49
C ALA A 267 -4.01 -15.34 11.77
N LYS A 268 -3.35 -16.17 10.96
CA LYS A 268 -1.90 -16.44 11.05
C LYS A 268 -1.08 -15.17 10.82
N SER A 269 -1.38 -14.41 9.78
CA SER A 269 -0.67 -13.17 9.42
C SER A 269 -0.73 -12.12 10.54
N TRP A 270 -1.91 -11.91 11.13
CA TRP A 270 -2.12 -10.95 12.21
C TRP A 270 -1.57 -11.39 13.56
N THR A 271 -1.67 -12.68 13.88
CA THR A 271 -1.24 -13.19 15.20
C THR A 271 0.20 -13.70 15.22
N THR A 272 0.82 -13.86 14.06
CA THR A 272 2.14 -14.49 13.86
C THR A 272 2.23 -15.90 14.45
N THR A 273 1.08 -16.58 14.66
CA THR A 273 0.99 -17.93 15.20
C THR A 273 0.33 -18.89 14.20
N ASN A 274 0.49 -20.20 14.44
CA ASN A 274 -0.19 -21.24 13.67
C ASN A 274 -1.50 -21.71 14.33
N LEU A 275 -2.03 -20.93 15.28
CA LEU A 275 -3.30 -21.25 15.93
C LEU A 275 -4.45 -21.11 14.93
N THR A 276 -5.35 -22.10 14.99
CA THR A 276 -6.60 -22.04 14.21
C THR A 276 -7.53 -20.95 14.76
N PRO A 277 -8.46 -20.42 13.96
CA PRO A 277 -9.48 -19.49 14.44
C PRO A 277 -10.27 -20.01 15.65
N ASP A 278 -10.57 -21.32 15.70
CA ASP A 278 -11.28 -21.94 16.83
C ASP A 278 -10.44 -21.98 18.11
N GLU A 279 -9.13 -22.23 17.99
CA GLU A 279 -8.21 -22.18 19.14
C GLU A 279 -8.08 -20.76 19.68
N ILE A 280 -7.94 -19.76 18.78
CA ILE A 280 -7.91 -18.34 19.16
C ILE A 280 -9.21 -17.95 19.87
N ASN A 281 -10.38 -18.37 19.34
CA ASN A 281 -11.66 -18.10 19.97
C ASN A 281 -11.76 -18.72 21.38
N LYS A 282 -11.32 -19.98 21.56
CA LYS A 282 -11.29 -20.63 22.88
C LYS A 282 -10.41 -19.89 23.89
N ILE A 283 -9.25 -19.40 23.45
CA ILE A 283 -8.38 -18.56 24.28
C ILE A 283 -9.14 -17.29 24.71
N GLY A 284 -9.74 -16.58 23.74
CA GLY A 284 -10.49 -15.36 24.04
C GLY A 284 -11.65 -15.57 25.02
N LEU A 285 -12.42 -16.66 24.86
CA LEU A 285 -13.49 -16.99 25.79
C LEU A 285 -12.98 -17.30 27.22
N LYS A 286 -11.83 -17.94 27.33
CA LYS A 286 -11.18 -18.21 28.62
C LYS A 286 -10.73 -16.91 29.30
N GLU A 287 -10.11 -16.02 28.56
CA GLU A 287 -9.61 -14.71 29.08
C GLU A 287 -10.78 -13.81 29.54
N VAL A 288 -11.91 -13.82 28.84
CA VAL A 288 -13.10 -13.03 29.22
C VAL A 288 -13.79 -13.62 30.48
N ALA A 289 -13.64 -14.91 30.74
CA ALA A 289 -14.24 -15.57 31.89
C ALA A 289 -13.42 -15.46 33.21
N MET A 290 -12.19 -14.95 33.13
CA MET A 290 -11.33 -14.64 34.28
C MET A 290 -11.59 -13.23 34.82
#